data_c20b0ad6e9c7a7040825a4f9b1e36f2d
#
_entry.id   c20b0ad6e9c7a7040825a4f9b1e36f2d
#
_cell.length_a   1.000
_cell.length_b   1.000
_cell.length_c   1.000
_cell.angle_alpha   90.00
_cell.angle_beta   90.00
_cell.angle_gamma   90.00
#
_symmetry.space_group_name_H-M   'P 1'
#
loop_
_entity.id
_entity.type
_entity.pdbx_description
1 polymer ?
#
loop_
_entity_poly.entity_id
_entity_poly.type
_entity_poly.pdbx_seq_one_letter_code
_entity_poly.pdbx_strand_id
1 'polypeptide(L)'
;MYNVKSLKAEEFISDEEIKETLEYAEANKNNIGLIDAIIEKSKLKKGLTHREASVLLACEIPEKLDEVYKLAQQIKKDFYGNRIVLFAPLYLSNYCVNGCVYCPYHMKNKHIARKKLTQEEIVKEVTALQDMGHKRLAIEAGEDPVNNPIEYILECINTIYSIKHKNGAIRRVNVNIAATTVENYRKLKEAGIGTYILFQETYHKESYEQLHPTGPKHDYAYHTEAMDRAMEGGIDDVGLGVLFGLDKYKYEFAGLLMHAEHLEAVHGVGPHTISVPRIKHADDIDPDVFDNGISDDTFAKICALIRISVPYTGMIISTRESQAVREKVLPLGVSQISGASKTSVGGYADPEAEKNAEATSEQFDVSDQRTLDEVVNWLMKMDYIPSFCTACYREGRTGDRFMALCKSMQILNCCHPNALMTLKEYLEDYASPQTRELGMKLIDREIEKITNPKVKQTCYEHIHDIADGKRDFRF
;
A
#
# COMPACT_ATOMS: atom_id res chain seq x y z
N MET A 1 18.67 11.76 21.66
CA MET A 1 18.20 10.67 22.58
C MET A 1 16.87 10.16 22.06
N TYR A 2 16.75 8.86 21.88
CA TYR A 2 15.53 8.23 21.37
C TYR A 2 14.31 8.47 22.27
N ASN A 3 13.22 8.91 21.67
CA ASN A 3 11.96 9.11 22.35
C ASN A 3 10.78 8.84 21.41
N VAL A 4 10.21 7.66 21.51
CA VAL A 4 9.10 7.18 20.66
C VAL A 4 7.86 8.10 20.72
N LYS A 5 7.69 8.90 21.75
CA LYS A 5 6.56 9.84 21.93
C LYS A 5 6.86 11.28 21.55
N SER A 6 8.08 11.58 21.10
CA SER A 6 8.41 12.91 20.60
C SER A 6 7.74 13.19 19.28
N LEU A 7 7.34 14.42 19.02
CA LEU A 7 6.85 14.89 17.71
C LEU A 7 7.97 15.42 16.81
N LYS A 8 9.24 15.27 17.23
CA LYS A 8 10.39 15.66 16.44
C LYS A 8 10.98 14.46 15.74
N ALA A 9 11.09 14.54 14.43
CA ALA A 9 11.58 13.47 13.58
C ALA A 9 12.87 12.80 14.10
N GLU A 10 13.89 13.58 14.43
CA GLU A 10 15.21 13.08 14.86
C GLU A 10 15.22 12.45 16.28
N GLU A 11 14.12 12.60 17.04
CA GLU A 11 13.98 11.99 18.36
C GLU A 11 13.24 10.65 18.28
N PHE A 12 12.20 10.52 17.44
CA PHE A 12 11.51 9.25 17.27
C PHE A 12 12.13 8.37 16.17
N ILE A 13 12.87 8.95 15.22
CA ILE A 13 13.79 8.27 14.29
C ILE A 13 15.22 8.64 14.69
N SER A 14 15.69 8.11 15.81
CA SER A 14 17.04 8.41 16.29
C SER A 14 18.07 7.56 15.56
N ASP A 15 19.01 8.21 14.86
CA ASP A 15 20.13 7.56 14.18
C ASP A 15 20.98 6.71 15.16
N GLU A 16 21.20 7.23 16.36
CA GLU A 16 21.92 6.51 17.43
C GLU A 16 21.20 5.21 17.81
N GLU A 17 19.88 5.27 18.04
CA GLU A 17 19.07 4.09 18.37
C GLU A 17 19.08 3.06 17.24
N ILE A 18 19.00 3.51 15.98
CA ILE A 18 19.07 2.58 14.83
C ILE A 18 20.44 1.90 14.79
N LYS A 19 21.55 2.64 14.93
CA LYS A 19 22.90 2.07 14.93
C LYS A 19 23.09 1.06 16.05
N GLU A 20 22.71 1.39 17.29
CA GLU A 20 22.75 0.46 18.42
C GLU A 20 21.87 -0.78 18.17
N THR A 21 20.70 -0.61 17.56
CA THR A 21 19.81 -1.70 17.18
C THR A 21 20.48 -2.65 16.19
N LEU A 22 21.14 -2.11 15.16
CA LEU A 22 21.83 -2.92 14.15
C LEU A 22 23.07 -3.65 14.72
N GLU A 23 23.84 -2.99 15.59
CA GLU A 23 24.96 -3.62 16.30
C GLU A 23 24.47 -4.76 17.20
N TYR A 24 23.41 -4.52 17.97
CA TYR A 24 22.79 -5.54 18.81
C TYR A 24 22.25 -6.73 17.98
N ALA A 25 21.61 -6.46 16.87
CA ALA A 25 21.08 -7.48 15.97
C ALA A 25 22.22 -8.34 15.38
N GLU A 26 23.30 -7.72 14.91
CA GLU A 26 24.46 -8.43 14.36
C GLU A 26 25.16 -9.29 15.43
N ALA A 27 25.32 -8.77 16.64
CA ALA A 27 25.91 -9.52 17.76
C ALA A 27 25.05 -10.74 18.18
N ASN A 28 23.73 -10.70 17.93
CA ASN A 28 22.79 -11.75 18.33
C ASN A 28 22.22 -12.58 17.18
N LYS A 29 22.70 -12.44 15.96
CA LYS A 29 22.17 -13.12 14.77
C LYS A 29 22.19 -14.66 14.84
N ASN A 30 23.04 -15.23 15.68
CA ASN A 30 23.19 -16.65 15.93
C ASN A 30 22.78 -17.07 17.35
N ASN A 31 22.20 -16.17 18.14
CA ASN A 31 21.75 -16.45 19.49
C ASN A 31 20.38 -17.17 19.45
N ILE A 32 20.43 -18.51 19.35
CA ILE A 32 19.25 -19.37 19.18
C ILE A 32 18.23 -19.12 20.29
N GLY A 33 18.69 -19.00 21.56
CA GLY A 33 17.77 -18.80 22.69
C GLY A 33 17.00 -17.48 22.60
N LEU A 34 17.66 -16.40 22.16
CA LEU A 34 16.99 -15.11 21.92
C LEU A 34 16.04 -15.18 20.72
N ILE A 35 16.49 -15.78 19.61
CA ILE A 35 15.69 -15.93 18.40
C ILE A 35 14.41 -16.71 18.69
N ASP A 36 14.52 -17.83 19.43
CA ASP A 36 13.36 -18.63 19.85
C ASP A 36 12.40 -17.84 20.72
N ALA A 37 12.92 -17.07 21.68
CA ALA A 37 12.09 -16.22 22.53
C ALA A 37 11.32 -15.16 21.72
N ILE A 38 11.96 -14.56 20.71
CA ILE A 38 11.32 -13.58 19.82
C ILE A 38 10.24 -14.25 18.97
N ILE A 39 10.51 -15.44 18.40
CA ILE A 39 9.55 -16.20 17.62
C ILE A 39 8.34 -16.60 18.49
N GLU A 40 8.56 -17.08 19.72
CA GLU A 40 7.46 -17.41 20.65
C GLU A 40 6.63 -16.18 21.01
N LYS A 41 7.27 -15.03 21.27
CA LYS A 41 6.57 -13.75 21.48
C LYS A 41 5.70 -13.38 20.29
N SER A 42 6.19 -13.58 19.07
CA SER A 42 5.48 -13.27 17.83
C SER A 42 4.18 -14.07 17.66
N LYS A 43 4.11 -15.28 18.22
CA LYS A 43 2.89 -16.11 18.22
C LYS A 43 1.72 -15.45 18.99
N LEU A 44 2.01 -14.50 19.88
CA LEU A 44 1.00 -13.71 20.58
C LEU A 44 0.32 -12.67 19.67
N LYS A 45 0.84 -12.44 18.46
CA LYS A 45 0.29 -11.50 17.45
C LYS A 45 0.15 -10.05 17.95
N LYS A 46 1.02 -9.64 18.87
CA LYS A 46 1.03 -8.28 19.45
C LYS A 46 2.08 -7.36 18.81
N GLY A 47 2.82 -7.88 17.84
CA GLY A 47 3.93 -7.18 17.19
C GLY A 47 5.28 -7.39 17.89
N LEU A 48 6.31 -6.92 17.21
CA LEU A 48 7.69 -6.89 17.70
C LEU A 48 8.20 -5.46 17.71
N THR A 49 9.13 -5.19 18.60
CA THR A 49 9.90 -3.94 18.57
C THR A 49 10.89 -3.95 17.40
N HIS A 50 11.32 -2.75 16.98
CA HIS A 50 12.37 -2.61 15.95
C HIS A 50 13.64 -3.39 16.31
N ARG A 51 14.06 -3.44 17.59
CA ARG A 51 15.22 -4.22 18.05
C ARG A 51 15.03 -5.73 17.87
N GLU A 52 13.87 -6.26 18.31
CA GLU A 52 13.56 -7.69 18.17
C GLU A 52 13.44 -8.11 16.69
N ALA A 53 12.75 -7.31 15.90
CA ALA A 53 12.61 -7.57 14.48
C ALA A 53 13.95 -7.52 13.72
N SER A 54 14.85 -6.61 14.12
CA SER A 54 16.19 -6.50 13.54
C SER A 54 17.07 -7.71 13.85
N VAL A 55 16.91 -8.34 15.04
CA VAL A 55 17.58 -9.63 15.34
C VAL A 55 17.12 -10.71 14.37
N LEU A 56 15.82 -10.83 14.12
CA LEU A 56 15.30 -11.79 13.13
C LEU A 56 15.74 -11.44 11.70
N LEU A 57 15.89 -10.15 11.37
CA LEU A 57 16.40 -9.73 10.07
C LEU A 57 17.87 -10.08 9.90
N ALA A 58 18.68 -10.02 10.95
CA ALA A 58 20.08 -10.41 10.93
C ALA A 58 20.29 -11.93 10.97
N CYS A 59 19.29 -12.70 11.46
CA CYS A 59 19.38 -14.17 11.56
C CYS A 59 19.56 -14.81 10.18
N GLU A 60 20.54 -15.75 10.07
CA GLU A 60 20.83 -16.49 8.84
C GLU A 60 20.62 -18.01 9.01
N ILE A 61 20.04 -18.45 10.13
CA ILE A 61 19.77 -19.85 10.44
C ILE A 61 18.56 -20.33 9.63
N PRO A 62 18.72 -21.27 8.66
CA PRO A 62 17.63 -21.61 7.72
C PRO A 62 16.37 -22.13 8.42
N GLU A 63 16.53 -22.97 9.45
CA GLU A 63 15.41 -23.55 10.20
C GLU A 63 14.59 -22.46 10.91
N LYS A 64 15.25 -21.41 11.41
CA LYS A 64 14.58 -20.29 12.06
C LYS A 64 13.88 -19.37 11.06
N LEU A 65 14.48 -19.19 9.88
CA LEU A 65 13.82 -18.46 8.79
C LEU A 65 12.56 -19.17 8.30
N ASP A 66 12.59 -20.49 8.21
CA ASP A 66 11.41 -21.30 7.90
C ASP A 66 10.30 -21.13 8.93
N GLU A 67 10.64 -21.11 10.23
CA GLU A 67 9.69 -20.83 11.31
C GLU A 67 9.08 -19.43 11.16
N VAL A 68 9.90 -18.41 10.89
CA VAL A 68 9.48 -17.03 10.65
C VAL A 68 8.52 -16.94 9.47
N TYR A 69 8.81 -17.58 8.35
CA TYR A 69 7.94 -17.57 7.17
C TYR A 69 6.60 -18.25 7.43
N LYS A 70 6.58 -19.40 8.07
CA LYS A 70 5.35 -20.10 8.47
C LYS A 70 4.51 -19.25 9.42
N LEU A 71 5.15 -18.57 10.36
CA LEU A 71 4.46 -17.70 11.31
C LEU A 71 3.86 -16.45 10.60
N ALA A 72 4.61 -15.83 9.68
CA ALA A 72 4.09 -14.71 8.88
C ALA A 72 2.86 -15.12 8.05
N GLN A 73 2.89 -16.30 7.42
CA GLN A 73 1.75 -16.87 6.69
C GLN A 73 0.54 -17.07 7.60
N GLN A 74 0.76 -17.64 8.79
CA GLN A 74 -0.30 -17.87 9.76
C GLN A 74 -0.90 -16.53 10.26
N ILE A 75 -0.07 -15.56 10.61
CA ILE A 75 -0.52 -14.23 11.06
C ILE A 75 -1.33 -13.54 9.95
N LYS A 76 -0.84 -13.56 8.70
CA LYS A 76 -1.62 -13.03 7.58
C LYS A 76 -2.99 -13.68 7.47
N LYS A 77 -3.05 -15.01 7.56
CA LYS A 77 -4.30 -15.76 7.48
C LYS A 77 -5.26 -15.42 8.62
N ASP A 78 -4.74 -15.21 9.81
CA ASP A 78 -5.54 -14.90 10.99
C ASP A 78 -6.13 -13.50 10.97
N PHE A 79 -5.42 -12.51 10.41
CA PHE A 79 -5.89 -11.12 10.30
C PHE A 79 -6.66 -10.82 9.02
N TYR A 80 -6.24 -11.41 7.89
CA TYR A 80 -6.71 -11.04 6.57
C TYR A 80 -7.40 -12.16 5.80
N GLY A 81 -7.30 -13.42 6.28
CA GLY A 81 -7.77 -14.59 5.54
C GLY A 81 -7.05 -14.73 4.19
N ASN A 82 -7.77 -15.25 3.20
CA ASN A 82 -7.26 -15.42 1.84
C ASN A 82 -7.62 -14.24 0.91
N ARG A 83 -8.17 -13.14 1.42
CA ARG A 83 -8.53 -12.00 0.58
C ARG A 83 -7.31 -11.16 0.20
N ILE A 84 -7.30 -10.69 -1.04
CA ILE A 84 -6.35 -9.72 -1.56
C ILE A 84 -7.13 -8.54 -2.12
N VAL A 85 -6.87 -7.36 -1.59
CA VAL A 85 -7.55 -6.14 -2.02
C VAL A 85 -6.87 -5.59 -3.27
N LEU A 86 -7.67 -5.24 -4.28
CA LEU A 86 -7.21 -4.69 -5.55
C LEU A 86 -7.46 -3.18 -5.64
N PHE A 87 -6.50 -2.47 -6.22
CA PHE A 87 -6.61 -1.04 -6.55
C PHE A 87 -5.81 -0.72 -7.82
N ALA A 88 -5.99 0.48 -8.35
CA ALA A 88 -5.14 1.04 -9.40
C ALA A 88 -4.60 2.41 -8.97
N PRO A 89 -3.36 2.78 -9.35
CA PRO A 89 -2.89 4.15 -9.25
C PRO A 89 -3.58 5.02 -10.32
N LEU A 90 -3.72 6.30 -10.07
CA LEU A 90 -4.10 7.30 -11.06
C LEU A 90 -3.21 8.52 -10.90
N TYR A 91 -2.33 8.72 -11.87
CA TYR A 91 -1.40 9.85 -11.89
C TYR A 91 -2.11 11.09 -12.44
N LEU A 92 -2.29 12.09 -11.57
CA LEU A 92 -2.99 13.34 -11.91
C LEU A 92 -2.05 14.34 -12.59
N SER A 93 -0.78 14.36 -12.19
CA SER A 93 0.22 15.29 -12.72
C SER A 93 1.64 14.86 -12.36
N ASN A 94 2.57 15.07 -13.28
CA ASN A 94 4.01 14.89 -13.07
C ASN A 94 4.79 16.21 -12.98
N TYR A 95 4.11 17.35 -12.89
CA TYR A 95 4.78 18.61 -12.53
C TYR A 95 5.30 18.51 -11.10
N CYS A 96 6.60 18.77 -10.92
CA CYS A 96 7.26 18.69 -9.62
C CYS A 96 8.40 19.71 -9.53
N VAL A 97 8.52 20.37 -8.38
CA VAL A 97 9.58 21.36 -8.09
C VAL A 97 10.78 20.78 -7.35
N ASN A 98 10.71 19.49 -6.95
CA ASN A 98 11.78 18.83 -6.22
C ASN A 98 12.87 18.30 -7.16
N GLY A 99 14.05 18.10 -6.58
CA GLY A 99 15.21 17.55 -7.27
C GLY A 99 15.56 16.12 -6.88
N CYS A 100 14.58 15.28 -6.51
CA CYS A 100 14.80 13.89 -6.06
C CYS A 100 15.55 13.07 -7.12
N VAL A 101 16.74 12.57 -6.78
CA VAL A 101 17.63 11.91 -7.75
C VAL A 101 17.19 10.50 -8.17
N TYR A 102 16.14 9.97 -7.57
CA TYR A 102 15.57 8.64 -7.83
C TYR A 102 14.21 8.69 -8.54
N CYS A 103 13.70 9.89 -8.85
CA CYS A 103 12.36 10.06 -9.40
C CYS A 103 12.42 10.81 -10.74
N PRO A 104 11.87 10.27 -11.84
CA PRO A 104 11.92 10.92 -13.14
C PRO A 104 11.14 12.25 -13.18
N TYR A 105 10.27 12.50 -12.18
CA TYR A 105 9.54 13.77 -12.07
C TYR A 105 10.41 14.93 -11.57
N HIS A 106 11.69 14.69 -11.21
CA HIS A 106 12.57 15.76 -10.72
C HIS A 106 12.66 16.92 -11.71
N MET A 107 12.77 18.15 -11.16
CA MET A 107 12.66 19.38 -11.94
C MET A 107 13.72 19.53 -13.06
N LYS A 108 14.85 18.83 -12.94
CA LYS A 108 15.95 18.90 -13.92
C LYS A 108 15.75 17.98 -15.13
N ASN A 109 14.84 16.96 -15.02
CA ASN A 109 14.56 16.07 -16.13
C ASN A 109 13.86 16.85 -17.27
N LYS A 110 14.54 16.94 -18.43
CA LYS A 110 14.06 17.60 -19.65
C LYS A 110 13.47 16.63 -20.66
N HIS A 111 13.59 15.32 -20.42
CA HIS A 111 13.17 14.28 -21.33
C HIS A 111 11.71 13.89 -21.12
N ILE A 112 11.27 13.89 -19.88
CA ILE A 112 9.90 13.48 -19.53
C ILE A 112 8.86 14.50 -20.04
N ALA A 113 7.77 13.99 -20.63
CA ALA A 113 6.64 14.82 -21.01
C ALA A 113 5.88 15.31 -19.76
N ARG A 114 5.93 16.62 -19.51
CA ARG A 114 5.18 17.23 -18.39
C ARG A 114 3.71 17.32 -18.74
N LYS A 115 2.88 16.70 -17.91
CA LYS A 115 1.44 16.65 -18.09
C LYS A 115 0.71 16.82 -16.76
N LYS A 116 -0.48 17.44 -16.84
CA LYS A 116 -1.46 17.55 -15.76
C LYS A 116 -2.83 17.28 -16.37
N LEU A 117 -3.61 16.40 -15.77
CA LEU A 117 -4.94 16.07 -16.27
C LEU A 117 -5.92 17.25 -16.06
N THR A 118 -6.69 17.56 -17.09
CA THR A 118 -7.90 18.38 -16.95
C THR A 118 -9.02 17.55 -16.33
N GLN A 119 -10.10 18.20 -15.88
CA GLN A 119 -11.26 17.48 -15.33
C GLN A 119 -11.91 16.55 -16.36
N GLU A 120 -11.93 16.94 -17.63
CA GLU A 120 -12.43 16.13 -18.74
C GLU A 120 -11.56 14.90 -18.98
N GLU A 121 -10.24 15.02 -18.87
CA GLU A 121 -9.31 13.89 -18.96
C GLU A 121 -9.49 12.96 -17.76
N ILE A 122 -9.67 13.48 -16.55
CA ILE A 122 -9.97 12.66 -15.35
C ILE A 122 -11.25 11.85 -15.57
N VAL A 123 -12.29 12.43 -16.16
CA VAL A 123 -13.53 11.69 -16.48
C VAL A 123 -13.23 10.54 -17.43
N LYS A 124 -12.40 10.73 -18.46
CA LYS A 124 -12.02 9.66 -19.41
C LYS A 124 -11.20 8.55 -18.72
N GLU A 125 -10.19 8.92 -17.96
CA GLU A 125 -9.32 7.98 -17.23
C GLU A 125 -10.13 7.13 -16.23
N VAL A 126 -10.98 7.77 -15.43
CA VAL A 126 -11.81 7.07 -14.45
C VAL A 126 -12.87 6.20 -15.11
N THR A 127 -13.43 6.62 -16.25
CA THR A 127 -14.37 5.80 -17.03
C THR A 127 -13.67 4.52 -17.53
N ALA A 128 -12.44 4.63 -18.06
CA ALA A 128 -11.64 3.48 -18.47
C ALA A 128 -11.33 2.54 -17.29
N LEU A 129 -10.96 3.10 -16.14
CA LEU A 129 -10.73 2.32 -14.91
C LEU A 129 -12.01 1.61 -14.40
N GLN A 130 -13.17 2.26 -14.51
CA GLN A 130 -14.46 1.65 -14.18
C GLN A 130 -14.85 0.56 -15.18
N ASP A 131 -14.53 0.69 -16.47
CA ASP A 131 -14.74 -0.34 -17.48
C ASP A 131 -13.86 -1.58 -17.25
N MET A 132 -12.70 -1.43 -16.62
CA MET A 132 -11.88 -2.57 -16.14
C MET A 132 -12.45 -3.23 -14.88
N GLY A 133 -13.32 -2.54 -14.12
CA GLY A 133 -13.91 -3.03 -12.87
C GLY A 133 -13.30 -2.50 -11.59
N HIS A 134 -12.38 -1.54 -11.65
CA HIS A 134 -11.81 -0.92 -10.46
C HIS A 134 -12.86 -0.14 -9.64
N LYS A 135 -12.76 -0.26 -8.31
CA LYS A 135 -13.61 0.44 -7.33
C LYS A 135 -12.79 1.30 -6.35
N ARG A 136 -11.46 1.16 -6.39
CA ARG A 136 -10.52 1.84 -5.49
C ARG A 136 -9.35 2.39 -6.29
N LEU A 137 -9.00 3.65 -6.05
CA LEU A 137 -7.84 4.29 -6.64
C LEU A 137 -6.86 4.76 -5.56
N ALA A 138 -5.59 4.88 -5.96
CA ALA A 138 -4.58 5.68 -5.29
C ALA A 138 -4.19 6.80 -6.25
N ILE A 139 -4.50 8.05 -5.91
CA ILE A 139 -4.12 9.19 -6.74
C ILE A 139 -2.71 9.66 -6.40
N GLU A 140 -1.95 9.98 -7.44
CA GLU A 140 -0.55 10.36 -7.38
C GLU A 140 -0.35 11.72 -8.05
N ALA A 141 0.45 12.59 -7.44
CA ALA A 141 0.82 13.88 -8.04
C ALA A 141 2.20 14.32 -7.58
N GLY A 142 2.97 14.92 -8.48
CA GLY A 142 4.20 15.61 -8.11
C GLY A 142 3.93 16.84 -7.25
N GLU A 143 4.91 17.25 -6.47
CA GLU A 143 4.83 18.45 -5.63
C GLU A 143 5.10 19.71 -6.45
N ASP A 144 4.06 20.48 -6.70
CA ASP A 144 4.16 21.77 -7.41
C ASP A 144 3.03 22.69 -6.92
N PRO A 145 3.35 23.70 -6.10
CA PRO A 145 2.33 24.60 -5.55
C PRO A 145 1.56 25.42 -6.59
N VAL A 146 2.12 25.57 -7.79
CA VAL A 146 1.50 26.33 -8.88
C VAL A 146 0.63 25.42 -9.77
N ASN A 147 1.18 24.27 -10.17
CA ASN A 147 0.49 23.37 -11.07
C ASN A 147 -0.45 22.41 -10.32
N ASN A 148 -0.09 21.98 -9.12
CA ASN A 148 -0.81 21.00 -8.32
C ASN A 148 -1.21 21.53 -6.94
N PRO A 149 -1.84 22.74 -6.83
CA PRO A 149 -2.30 23.24 -5.54
C PRO A 149 -3.33 22.28 -4.93
N ILE A 150 -3.52 22.37 -3.61
CA ILE A 150 -4.45 21.46 -2.91
C ILE A 150 -5.87 21.53 -3.48
N GLU A 151 -6.30 22.69 -3.95
CA GLU A 151 -7.60 22.91 -4.57
C GLU A 151 -7.79 22.06 -5.83
N TYR A 152 -6.75 21.88 -6.65
CA TYR A 152 -6.78 20.99 -7.80
C TYR A 152 -6.95 19.52 -7.37
N ILE A 153 -6.22 19.08 -6.35
CA ILE A 153 -6.33 17.73 -5.82
C ILE A 153 -7.75 17.46 -5.29
N LEU A 154 -8.31 18.42 -4.55
CA LEU A 154 -9.67 18.33 -4.03
C LEU A 154 -10.72 18.28 -5.14
N GLU A 155 -10.57 19.10 -6.18
CA GLU A 155 -11.43 19.07 -7.36
C GLU A 155 -11.36 17.73 -8.08
N CYS A 156 -10.15 17.17 -8.27
CA CYS A 156 -9.98 15.83 -8.84
C CYS A 156 -10.70 14.75 -8.02
N ILE A 157 -10.58 14.77 -6.69
CA ILE A 157 -11.27 13.82 -5.80
C ILE A 157 -12.79 13.92 -5.97
N ASN A 158 -13.33 15.13 -5.98
CA ASN A 158 -14.77 15.35 -6.17
C ASN A 158 -15.24 14.84 -7.54
N THR A 159 -14.49 15.15 -8.60
CA THR A 159 -14.77 14.64 -9.95
C THR A 159 -14.76 13.12 -9.98
N ILE A 160 -13.73 12.47 -9.44
CA ILE A 160 -13.61 11.00 -9.39
C ILE A 160 -14.83 10.38 -8.71
N TYR A 161 -15.27 10.89 -7.56
CA TYR A 161 -16.42 10.35 -6.84
C TYR A 161 -17.76 10.62 -7.53
N SER A 162 -17.85 11.65 -8.37
CA SER A 162 -19.07 12.00 -9.10
C SER A 162 -19.37 11.07 -10.28
N ILE A 163 -18.34 10.40 -10.83
CA ILE A 163 -18.45 9.59 -12.05
C ILE A 163 -19.13 8.26 -11.74
N LYS A 164 -20.23 8.00 -12.43
CA LYS A 164 -20.91 6.71 -12.45
C LYS A 164 -21.06 6.27 -13.89
N HIS A 165 -20.42 5.18 -14.25
CA HIS A 165 -20.44 4.65 -15.60
C HIS A 165 -20.90 3.18 -15.58
N LYS A 166 -22.02 2.85 -16.25
CA LYS A 166 -22.67 1.53 -16.18
C LYS A 166 -22.93 1.12 -14.70
N ASN A 167 -22.42 -0.04 -14.28
CA ASN A 167 -22.40 -0.51 -12.88
C ASN A 167 -21.16 -0.07 -12.10
N GLY A 168 -20.28 0.75 -12.74
CA GLY A 168 -19.04 1.23 -12.15
C GLY A 168 -19.24 2.46 -11.28
N ALA A 169 -18.47 2.54 -10.22
CA ALA A 169 -18.24 3.75 -9.42
C ALA A 169 -16.94 3.58 -8.64
N ILE A 170 -16.13 4.61 -8.58
CA ILE A 170 -15.00 4.62 -7.62
C ILE A 170 -15.59 4.92 -6.24
N ARG A 171 -15.36 4.00 -5.32
CA ARG A 171 -15.95 4.02 -3.97
C ARG A 171 -14.94 4.42 -2.90
N ARG A 172 -13.66 4.55 -3.27
CA ARG A 172 -12.57 4.96 -2.40
C ARG A 172 -11.40 5.53 -3.19
N VAL A 173 -10.88 6.67 -2.74
CA VAL A 173 -9.67 7.32 -3.23
C VAL A 173 -8.67 7.41 -2.09
N ASN A 174 -7.53 6.74 -2.21
CA ASN A 174 -6.35 6.98 -1.38
C ASN A 174 -5.53 8.10 -2.02
N VAL A 175 -4.76 8.83 -1.24
CA VAL A 175 -4.02 10.00 -1.70
C VAL A 175 -2.55 9.83 -1.37
N ASN A 176 -1.70 9.91 -2.38
CA ASN A 176 -0.26 9.94 -2.27
C ASN A 176 0.26 11.23 -2.92
N ILE A 177 0.34 12.28 -2.12
CA ILE A 177 0.91 13.58 -2.46
C ILE A 177 1.95 13.96 -1.41
N ALA A 178 2.79 14.94 -1.73
CA ALA A 178 3.82 15.42 -0.82
C ALA A 178 3.28 15.86 0.54
N ALA A 179 4.15 15.89 1.54
CA ALA A 179 3.85 16.40 2.87
C ALA A 179 3.26 17.81 2.81
N THR A 180 2.20 18.04 3.59
CA THR A 180 1.50 19.32 3.56
C THR A 180 1.10 19.78 4.97
N THR A 181 0.29 20.84 5.06
CA THR A 181 -0.14 21.44 6.33
C THR A 181 -1.32 20.68 6.97
N VAL A 182 -1.48 20.84 8.28
CA VAL A 182 -2.64 20.32 9.03
C VAL A 182 -3.97 20.75 8.39
N GLU A 183 -4.04 22.00 7.92
CA GLU A 183 -5.24 22.51 7.27
C GLU A 183 -5.54 21.80 5.95
N ASN A 184 -4.53 21.55 5.12
CA ASN A 184 -4.71 20.81 3.88
C ASN A 184 -5.11 19.35 4.15
N TYR A 185 -4.56 18.73 5.17
CA TYR A 185 -5.00 17.39 5.60
C TYR A 185 -6.47 17.39 6.06
N ARG A 186 -6.93 18.45 6.75
CA ARG A 186 -8.34 18.61 7.12
C ARG A 186 -9.25 18.70 5.88
N LYS A 187 -8.84 19.50 4.88
CA LYS A 187 -9.57 19.58 3.59
C LYS A 187 -9.63 18.22 2.89
N LEU A 188 -8.53 17.44 2.89
CA LEU A 188 -8.51 16.08 2.33
C LEU A 188 -9.46 15.13 3.09
N LYS A 189 -9.50 15.23 4.42
CA LYS A 189 -10.45 14.47 5.25
C LYS A 189 -11.90 14.83 4.90
N GLU A 190 -12.20 16.10 4.76
CA GLU A 190 -13.54 16.59 4.37
C GLU A 190 -13.94 16.15 2.96
N ALA A 191 -12.99 16.02 2.03
CA ALA A 191 -13.21 15.46 0.70
C ALA A 191 -13.46 13.95 0.71
N GLY A 192 -13.36 13.28 1.86
CA GLY A 192 -13.70 11.88 2.03
C GLY A 192 -12.65 10.91 1.50
N ILE A 193 -11.35 11.26 1.62
CA ILE A 193 -10.29 10.34 1.23
C ILE A 193 -10.27 9.08 2.09
N GLY A 194 -9.64 8.05 1.55
CA GLY A 194 -9.34 6.84 2.29
C GLY A 194 -8.08 6.99 3.16
N THR A 195 -6.98 6.36 2.74
CA THR A 195 -5.68 6.47 3.39
C THR A 195 -4.88 7.63 2.78
N TYR A 196 -4.25 8.44 3.60
CA TYR A 196 -3.14 9.29 3.17
C TYR A 196 -1.86 8.44 3.18
N ILE A 197 -1.15 8.39 2.07
CA ILE A 197 0.05 7.58 1.89
C ILE A 197 1.22 8.51 1.59
N LEU A 198 2.32 8.34 2.30
CA LEU A 198 3.57 9.04 2.01
C LEU A 198 4.73 8.10 2.31
N PHE A 199 5.60 7.88 1.30
CA PHE A 199 6.81 7.10 1.50
C PHE A 199 7.89 7.99 2.09
N GLN A 200 8.56 7.48 3.14
CA GLN A 200 9.73 8.16 3.72
C GLN A 200 10.90 8.18 2.74
N GLU A 201 10.92 7.25 1.80
CA GLU A 201 11.98 6.95 0.85
C GLU A 201 13.21 6.36 1.54
N THR A 202 13.88 7.12 2.42
CA THR A 202 14.92 6.65 3.36
C THR A 202 14.76 7.31 4.72
N TYR A 203 15.01 6.56 5.79
CA TYR A 203 15.02 7.08 7.16
C TYR A 203 16.39 7.65 7.58
N HIS A 204 17.46 7.35 6.81
CA HIS A 204 18.79 7.88 7.08
C HIS A 204 18.87 9.34 6.63
N LYS A 205 18.89 10.26 7.60
CA LYS A 205 18.77 11.71 7.34
C LYS A 205 19.80 12.24 6.35
N GLU A 206 21.09 11.85 6.51
CA GLU A 206 22.15 12.31 5.63
C GLU A 206 21.91 11.84 4.17
N SER A 207 21.55 10.58 3.97
CA SER A 207 21.19 10.05 2.66
C SER A 207 19.92 10.70 2.12
N TYR A 208 18.94 10.98 2.99
CA TYR A 208 17.71 11.67 2.61
C TYR A 208 18.00 13.06 2.01
N GLU A 209 18.83 13.86 2.69
CA GLU A 209 19.21 15.21 2.23
C GLU A 209 20.00 15.16 0.91
N GLN A 210 20.87 14.15 0.73
CA GLN A 210 21.60 13.93 -0.53
C GLN A 210 20.69 13.50 -1.67
N LEU A 211 19.70 12.64 -1.40
CA LEU A 211 18.73 12.15 -2.38
C LEU A 211 17.68 13.20 -2.78
N HIS A 212 17.49 14.21 -1.93
CA HIS A 212 16.57 15.34 -2.15
C HIS A 212 17.30 16.68 -2.15
N PRO A 213 18.22 16.94 -3.07
CA PRO A 213 19.14 18.07 -3.00
C PRO A 213 18.47 19.45 -3.11
N THR A 214 17.25 19.52 -3.65
CA THR A 214 16.53 20.78 -3.85
C THR A 214 15.02 20.59 -3.75
N GLY A 215 14.31 21.67 -3.42
CA GLY A 215 12.86 21.71 -3.32
C GLY A 215 12.33 21.48 -1.89
N PRO A 216 11.03 21.62 -1.66
CA PRO A 216 10.42 21.45 -0.34
C PRO A 216 10.67 20.08 0.30
N LYS A 217 10.73 19.02 -0.50
CA LYS A 217 10.99 17.67 -0.01
C LYS A 217 12.38 17.49 0.60
N HIS A 218 13.31 18.44 0.43
CA HIS A 218 14.63 18.43 1.10
C HIS A 218 14.52 18.48 2.63
N ASP A 219 13.47 19.06 3.19
CA ASP A 219 13.27 19.16 4.63
C ASP A 219 12.87 17.79 5.22
N TYR A 220 13.87 17.09 5.76
CA TYR A 220 13.71 15.76 6.36
C TYR A 220 12.69 15.77 7.50
N ALA A 221 12.79 16.75 8.41
CA ALA A 221 11.91 16.80 9.57
C ALA A 221 10.46 17.04 9.13
N TYR A 222 10.23 18.02 8.28
CA TYR A 222 8.90 18.32 7.75
C TYR A 222 8.27 17.13 7.03
N HIS A 223 9.06 16.36 6.26
CA HIS A 223 8.58 15.19 5.57
C HIS A 223 8.28 14.03 6.54
N THR A 224 9.18 13.73 7.48
CA THR A 224 9.06 12.61 8.41
C THR A 224 7.89 12.80 9.39
N GLU A 225 7.60 14.04 9.80
CA GLU A 225 6.50 14.41 10.69
C GLU A 225 5.15 14.58 9.97
N ALA A 226 5.06 14.24 8.69
CA ALA A 226 3.85 14.44 7.89
C ALA A 226 2.65 13.61 8.39
N MET A 227 2.89 12.40 8.90
CA MET A 227 1.82 11.54 9.41
C MET A 227 1.19 12.10 10.68
N ASP A 228 1.99 12.70 11.58
CA ASP A 228 1.47 13.37 12.77
C ASP A 228 0.56 14.54 12.39
N ARG A 229 0.99 15.36 11.42
CA ARG A 229 0.16 16.47 10.91
C ARG A 229 -1.09 15.98 10.21
N ALA A 230 -1.01 14.85 9.49
CA ALA A 230 -2.18 14.25 8.84
C ALA A 230 -3.21 13.78 9.87
N MET A 231 -2.77 13.13 10.94
CA MET A 231 -3.64 12.67 12.02
C MET A 231 -4.19 13.84 12.85
N GLU A 232 -3.42 14.90 13.08
CA GLU A 232 -3.90 16.16 13.67
C GLU A 232 -4.97 16.81 12.78
N GLY A 233 -4.84 16.73 11.46
CA GLY A 233 -5.83 17.16 10.48
C GLY A 233 -7.10 16.28 10.43
N GLY A 234 -7.15 15.20 11.22
CA GLY A 234 -8.30 14.31 11.34
C GLY A 234 -8.30 13.12 10.37
N ILE A 235 -7.19 12.86 9.68
CA ILE A 235 -7.05 11.65 8.85
C ILE A 235 -6.87 10.45 9.77
N ASP A 236 -7.81 9.50 9.74
CA ASP A 236 -7.79 8.33 10.62
C ASP A 236 -6.80 7.26 10.17
N ASP A 237 -6.56 7.15 8.86
CA ASP A 237 -5.80 6.07 8.26
C ASP A 237 -4.60 6.62 7.48
N VAL A 238 -3.40 6.38 7.96
CA VAL A 238 -2.14 6.75 7.30
C VAL A 238 -1.38 5.53 6.79
N GLY A 239 -0.59 5.72 5.74
CA GLY A 239 0.19 4.66 5.10
C GLY A 239 1.66 5.01 5.00
N LEU A 240 2.51 4.20 5.60
CA LEU A 240 3.96 4.30 5.54
C LEU A 240 4.55 3.54 4.34
N GLY A 241 5.79 3.83 4.02
CA GLY A 241 6.58 3.08 3.05
C GLY A 241 8.03 3.52 3.02
N VAL A 242 8.88 2.65 2.52
CA VAL A 242 10.30 2.89 2.25
C VAL A 242 10.59 2.45 0.83
N LEU A 243 11.38 3.20 0.10
CA LEU A 243 11.85 2.81 -1.22
C LEU A 243 13.17 2.02 -1.08
N PHE A 244 13.04 0.71 -0.90
CA PHE A 244 14.21 -0.16 -0.74
C PHE A 244 15.12 -0.14 -1.97
N GLY A 245 16.41 0.00 -1.73
CA GLY A 245 17.46 0.12 -2.74
C GLY A 245 18.08 1.51 -2.83
N LEU A 246 17.55 2.51 -2.14
CA LEU A 246 18.17 3.85 -2.04
C LEU A 246 19.28 3.88 -1.00
N ASP A 247 19.09 3.24 0.14
CA ASP A 247 20.07 3.12 1.21
C ASP A 247 20.02 1.72 1.83
N LYS A 248 20.77 1.49 2.88
CA LYS A 248 20.97 0.18 3.54
C LYS A 248 19.67 -0.37 4.12
N TYR A 249 19.15 -1.42 3.54
CA TYR A 249 17.85 -1.99 3.88
C TYR A 249 17.64 -2.33 5.36
N LYS A 250 18.73 -2.68 6.11
CA LYS A 250 18.65 -2.95 7.54
C LYS A 250 18.31 -1.69 8.34
N TYR A 251 18.90 -0.55 7.94
CA TYR A 251 18.63 0.76 8.53
C TYR A 251 17.18 1.18 8.24
N GLU A 252 16.79 1.05 6.98
CA GLU A 252 15.44 1.39 6.52
C GLU A 252 14.35 0.57 7.21
N PHE A 253 14.62 -0.72 7.41
CA PHE A 253 13.69 -1.62 8.11
C PHE A 253 13.51 -1.21 9.57
N ALA A 254 14.62 -0.90 10.28
CA ALA A 254 14.54 -0.44 11.67
C ALA A 254 13.79 0.90 11.77
N GLY A 255 14.12 1.88 10.92
CA GLY A 255 13.44 3.19 10.87
C GLY A 255 11.94 3.07 10.58
N LEU A 256 11.56 2.20 9.65
CA LEU A 256 10.14 1.94 9.34
C LEU A 256 9.36 1.41 10.55
N LEU A 257 9.96 0.50 11.31
CA LEU A 257 9.32 -0.04 12.51
C LEU A 257 9.28 0.99 13.64
N MET A 258 10.33 1.80 13.82
CA MET A 258 10.33 2.91 14.78
C MET A 258 9.22 3.93 14.47
N HIS A 259 8.99 4.24 13.19
CA HIS A 259 7.89 5.12 12.78
C HIS A 259 6.53 4.50 13.08
N ALA A 260 6.36 3.20 12.84
CA ALA A 260 5.12 2.50 13.19
C ALA A 260 4.88 2.48 14.71
N GLU A 261 5.91 2.25 15.52
CA GLU A 261 5.88 2.32 16.99
C GLU A 261 5.53 3.73 17.47
N HIS A 262 6.11 4.76 16.84
CA HIS A 262 5.83 6.16 17.16
C HIS A 262 4.35 6.50 16.96
N LEU A 263 3.77 6.17 15.81
CA LEU A 263 2.36 6.43 15.53
C LEU A 263 1.45 5.72 16.54
N GLU A 264 1.75 4.49 16.90
CA GLU A 264 0.97 3.76 17.91
C GLU A 264 1.13 4.37 19.31
N ALA A 265 2.34 4.84 19.66
CA ALA A 265 2.63 5.43 20.96
C ALA A 265 2.02 6.83 21.16
N VAL A 266 1.93 7.63 20.09
CA VAL A 266 1.42 9.00 20.14
C VAL A 266 -0.08 9.06 19.87
N HIS A 267 -0.56 8.34 18.87
CA HIS A 267 -1.94 8.43 18.38
C HIS A 267 -2.82 7.26 18.82
N GLY A 268 -2.24 6.22 19.46
CA GLY A 268 -2.96 5.01 19.85
C GLY A 268 -3.30 4.07 18.69
N VAL A 269 -2.99 4.47 17.46
CA VAL A 269 -3.18 3.69 16.24
C VAL A 269 -1.92 3.73 15.39
N GLY A 270 -1.44 2.56 14.98
CA GLY A 270 -0.32 2.47 14.05
C GLY A 270 -0.74 2.62 12.59
N PRO A 271 0.17 2.41 11.63
CA PRO A 271 -0.12 2.61 10.21
C PRO A 271 -1.19 1.65 9.71
N HIS A 272 -2.20 2.20 9.02
CA HIS A 272 -3.23 1.41 8.35
C HIS A 272 -2.64 0.54 7.25
N THR A 273 -1.64 1.07 6.53
CA THR A 273 -0.91 0.32 5.50
C THR A 273 0.59 0.55 5.59
N ILE A 274 1.35 -0.46 5.17
CA ILE A 274 2.79 -0.34 4.89
C ILE A 274 3.03 -0.82 3.46
N SER A 275 3.62 0.05 2.66
CA SER A 275 4.05 -0.25 1.30
C SER A 275 5.53 -0.62 1.28
N VAL A 276 5.88 -1.61 0.47
CA VAL A 276 7.26 -2.12 0.36
C VAL A 276 7.77 -2.02 -1.09
N PRO A 277 7.90 -0.80 -1.66
CA PRO A 277 8.45 -0.65 -3.00
C PRO A 277 9.95 -0.88 -3.01
N ARG A 278 10.47 -1.46 -4.11
CA ARG A 278 11.89 -1.41 -4.47
C ARG A 278 12.10 -0.40 -5.59
N ILE A 279 13.26 0.25 -5.61
CA ILE A 279 13.62 1.13 -6.72
C ILE A 279 13.64 0.33 -8.03
N LYS A 280 13.15 0.92 -9.11
CA LYS A 280 13.12 0.35 -10.45
C LYS A 280 13.66 1.36 -11.44
N HIS A 281 14.04 0.86 -12.60
CA HIS A 281 14.40 1.69 -13.73
C HIS A 281 13.25 2.63 -14.12
N ALA A 282 13.58 3.84 -14.52
CA ALA A 282 12.68 4.84 -15.08
C ALA A 282 13.48 5.77 -16.00
N ASP A 283 12.78 6.69 -16.69
CA ASP A 283 13.46 7.69 -17.50
C ASP A 283 14.43 8.51 -16.64
N ASP A 284 15.68 8.65 -17.09
CA ASP A 284 16.77 9.33 -16.36
C ASP A 284 17.13 8.72 -14.99
N ILE A 285 16.65 7.51 -14.68
CA ILE A 285 16.89 6.82 -13.40
C ILE A 285 17.45 5.42 -13.65
N ASP A 286 18.69 5.22 -13.24
CA ASP A 286 19.33 3.91 -13.15
C ASP A 286 19.42 3.46 -11.69
N PRO A 287 18.69 2.41 -11.28
CA PRO A 287 18.70 1.94 -9.90
C PRO A 287 20.07 1.43 -9.43
N ASP A 288 20.93 1.00 -10.33
CA ASP A 288 22.24 0.42 -9.99
C ASP A 288 23.22 1.47 -9.45
N VAL A 289 23.00 2.77 -9.72
CA VAL A 289 23.84 3.85 -9.19
C VAL A 289 23.76 4.01 -7.68
N PHE A 290 22.72 3.48 -7.03
CA PHE A 290 22.57 3.56 -5.56
C PHE A 290 23.32 2.44 -4.82
N ASP A 291 23.70 1.36 -5.51
CA ASP A 291 24.46 0.20 -4.97
C ASP A 291 23.89 -0.40 -3.67
N ASN A 292 22.57 -0.29 -3.47
CA ASN A 292 21.85 -0.78 -2.31
C ASN A 292 20.69 -1.72 -2.68
N GLY A 293 20.72 -2.29 -3.88
CA GLY A 293 19.72 -3.24 -4.36
C GLY A 293 19.59 -4.45 -3.45
N ILE A 294 18.37 -4.95 -3.26
CA ILE A 294 18.11 -6.14 -2.44
C ILE A 294 17.60 -7.31 -3.30
N SER A 295 18.05 -8.51 -2.95
CA SER A 295 17.59 -9.74 -3.60
C SER A 295 16.10 -10.03 -3.32
N ASP A 296 15.48 -10.87 -4.13
CA ASP A 296 14.11 -11.32 -3.91
C ASP A 296 13.94 -12.11 -2.61
N ASP A 297 15.00 -12.80 -2.14
CA ASP A 297 15.01 -13.50 -0.85
C ASP A 297 15.03 -12.51 0.31
N THR A 298 15.88 -11.50 0.26
CA THR A 298 15.92 -10.42 1.25
C THR A 298 14.58 -9.68 1.29
N PHE A 299 14.01 -9.38 0.12
CA PHE A 299 12.71 -8.74 0.02
C PHE A 299 11.59 -9.58 0.64
N ALA A 300 11.56 -10.88 0.38
CA ALA A 300 10.60 -11.81 0.99
C ALA A 300 10.75 -11.86 2.52
N LYS A 301 11.98 -11.86 3.02
CA LYS A 301 12.28 -11.83 4.46
C LYS A 301 11.77 -10.53 5.10
N ILE A 302 12.00 -9.39 4.48
CA ILE A 302 11.47 -8.09 4.93
C ILE A 302 9.94 -8.13 4.99
N CYS A 303 9.27 -8.62 3.95
CA CYS A 303 7.81 -8.75 3.94
C CYS A 303 7.30 -9.61 5.10
N ALA A 304 7.90 -10.78 5.32
CA ALA A 304 7.54 -11.67 6.42
C ALA A 304 7.71 -10.99 7.78
N LEU A 305 8.83 -10.30 7.98
CA LEU A 305 9.15 -9.64 9.25
C LEU A 305 8.27 -8.41 9.51
N ILE A 306 7.92 -7.61 8.51
CA ILE A 306 6.92 -6.53 8.67
C ILE A 306 5.58 -7.13 9.10
N ARG A 307 5.14 -8.24 8.50
CA ARG A 307 3.89 -8.92 8.89
C ARG A 307 3.90 -9.36 10.35
N ILE A 308 5.01 -9.87 10.84
CA ILE A 308 5.15 -10.32 12.23
C ILE A 308 5.23 -9.13 13.18
N SER A 309 5.94 -8.06 12.79
CA SER A 309 6.20 -6.90 13.65
C SER A 309 5.00 -5.96 13.75
N VAL A 310 4.23 -5.80 12.66
CA VAL A 310 3.02 -4.95 12.62
C VAL A 310 1.86 -5.80 12.10
N PRO A 311 1.35 -6.74 12.92
CA PRO A 311 0.47 -7.82 12.44
C PRO A 311 -0.88 -7.36 11.91
N TYR A 312 -1.37 -6.19 12.32
CA TYR A 312 -2.64 -5.60 11.92
C TYR A 312 -2.57 -4.76 10.64
N THR A 313 -1.37 -4.34 10.19
CA THR A 313 -1.23 -3.43 9.04
C THR A 313 -1.60 -4.10 7.72
N GLY A 314 -2.20 -3.34 6.80
CA GLY A 314 -2.35 -3.74 5.40
C GLY A 314 -1.01 -3.63 4.67
N MET A 315 -0.48 -4.71 4.12
CA MET A 315 0.77 -4.64 3.35
C MET A 315 0.48 -4.54 1.87
N ILE A 316 1.12 -3.57 1.22
CA ILE A 316 0.92 -3.23 -0.18
C ILE A 316 2.16 -3.58 -1.00
N ILE A 317 1.93 -4.24 -2.15
CA ILE A 317 2.92 -4.40 -3.21
C ILE A 317 2.32 -3.97 -4.54
N SER A 318 3.09 -3.25 -5.34
CA SER A 318 2.64 -2.72 -6.62
C SER A 318 3.13 -3.56 -7.81
N THR A 319 2.72 -3.16 -9.00
CA THR A 319 3.18 -3.68 -10.29
C THR A 319 4.64 -3.36 -10.62
N ARG A 320 5.38 -2.68 -9.71
CA ARG A 320 6.86 -2.60 -9.73
C ARG A 320 7.49 -3.99 -9.72
N GLU A 321 6.86 -4.93 -9.01
CA GLU A 321 7.35 -6.29 -8.87
C GLU A 321 6.76 -7.22 -9.91
N SER A 322 7.58 -8.14 -10.41
CA SER A 322 7.18 -9.18 -11.35
C SER A 322 6.15 -10.12 -10.74
N GLN A 323 5.42 -10.86 -11.59
CA GLN A 323 4.50 -11.88 -11.15
C GLN A 323 5.16 -12.88 -10.18
N ALA A 324 6.35 -13.37 -10.51
CA ALA A 324 7.08 -14.35 -9.71
C ALA A 324 7.40 -13.83 -8.29
N VAL A 325 7.86 -12.59 -8.19
CA VAL A 325 8.11 -11.95 -6.88
C VAL A 325 6.82 -11.79 -6.10
N ARG A 326 5.74 -11.35 -6.76
CA ARG A 326 4.43 -11.20 -6.13
C ARG A 326 3.90 -12.54 -5.61
N GLU A 327 4.05 -13.63 -6.36
CA GLU A 327 3.71 -15.00 -5.93
C GLU A 327 4.48 -15.42 -4.67
N LYS A 328 5.75 -15.06 -4.59
CA LYS A 328 6.61 -15.37 -3.44
C LYS A 328 6.19 -14.64 -2.17
N VAL A 329 5.81 -13.35 -2.26
CA VAL A 329 5.56 -12.54 -1.08
C VAL A 329 4.08 -12.44 -0.67
N LEU A 330 3.14 -12.75 -1.56
CA LEU A 330 1.71 -12.79 -1.22
C LEU A 330 1.41 -13.64 0.02
N PRO A 331 1.91 -14.88 0.15
CA PRO A 331 1.67 -15.67 1.35
C PRO A 331 2.33 -15.09 2.59
N LEU A 332 3.46 -14.38 2.46
CA LEU A 332 4.27 -13.91 3.58
C LEU A 332 3.73 -12.67 4.30
N GLY A 333 2.70 -12.03 3.77
CA GLY A 333 2.12 -10.89 4.49
C GLY A 333 1.32 -9.92 3.65
N VAL A 334 1.53 -9.89 2.34
CA VAL A 334 0.87 -8.94 1.44
C VAL A 334 -0.64 -9.18 1.42
N SER A 335 -1.41 -8.10 1.57
CA SER A 335 -2.88 -8.13 1.61
C SER A 335 -3.55 -7.20 0.59
N GLN A 336 -2.77 -6.34 -0.06
CA GLN A 336 -3.25 -5.42 -1.09
C GLN A 336 -2.26 -5.36 -2.24
N ILE A 337 -2.77 -5.35 -3.47
CA ILE A 337 -1.94 -5.24 -4.68
C ILE A 337 -2.57 -4.27 -5.68
N SER A 338 -1.74 -3.57 -6.44
CA SER A 338 -2.22 -2.90 -7.65
C SER A 338 -2.35 -3.89 -8.80
N GLY A 339 -3.28 -3.65 -9.71
CA GLY A 339 -3.50 -4.47 -10.89
C GLY A 339 -3.84 -3.63 -12.11
N ALA A 340 -3.39 -4.04 -13.29
CA ALA A 340 -3.55 -3.32 -14.55
C ALA A 340 -3.07 -1.85 -14.46
N SER A 341 -1.95 -1.62 -13.77
CA SER A 341 -1.47 -0.29 -13.44
C SER A 341 -0.86 0.41 -14.65
N LYS A 342 -1.11 1.73 -14.73
CA LYS A 342 -0.36 2.68 -15.55
C LYS A 342 0.31 3.68 -14.63
N THR A 343 1.55 4.02 -14.93
CA THR A 343 2.36 4.97 -14.14
C THR A 343 2.58 6.31 -14.86
N SER A 344 2.02 6.42 -16.05
CA SER A 344 1.94 7.63 -16.86
C SER A 344 0.75 8.49 -16.46
N VAL A 345 0.84 9.77 -16.76
CA VAL A 345 -0.26 10.72 -16.58
C VAL A 345 -1.23 10.61 -17.76
N GLY A 346 -2.39 9.98 -17.54
CA GLY A 346 -3.41 9.80 -18.57
C GLY A 346 -3.17 8.58 -19.48
N GLY A 347 -2.76 7.45 -18.92
CA GLY A 347 -2.44 6.23 -19.67
C GLY A 347 -3.55 5.18 -19.75
N TYR A 348 -4.72 5.38 -19.12
CA TYR A 348 -5.81 4.41 -19.14
C TYR A 348 -6.80 4.63 -20.27
N ALA A 349 -7.13 5.87 -20.59
CA ALA A 349 -8.16 6.19 -21.59
C ALA A 349 -7.68 5.96 -23.03
N ASP A 350 -6.39 6.19 -23.30
CA ASP A 350 -5.80 6.02 -24.65
C ASP A 350 -4.42 5.37 -24.57
N PRO A 351 -4.35 4.05 -24.34
CA PRO A 351 -3.09 3.33 -24.24
C PRO A 351 -2.25 3.35 -25.54
N GLU A 352 -2.88 3.52 -26.70
CA GLU A 352 -2.16 3.57 -27.99
C GLU A 352 -1.48 4.94 -28.19
N ALA A 353 -2.15 6.03 -27.78
CA ALA A 353 -1.51 7.35 -27.77
C ALA A 353 -0.31 7.39 -26.83
N GLU A 354 -0.39 6.74 -25.68
CA GLU A 354 0.72 6.61 -24.73
C GLU A 354 1.94 5.88 -25.34
N LYS A 355 1.71 4.72 -25.99
CA LYS A 355 2.78 3.93 -26.63
C LYS A 355 3.47 4.68 -27.78
N ASN A 356 2.74 5.56 -28.46
CA ASN A 356 3.22 6.33 -29.60
C ASN A 356 3.74 7.73 -29.23
N ALA A 357 3.74 8.07 -27.92
CA ALA A 357 4.23 9.36 -27.45
C ALA A 357 5.74 9.51 -27.72
N GLU A 358 6.19 10.69 -28.16
CA GLU A 358 7.60 10.99 -28.37
C GLU A 358 8.44 10.98 -27.09
N ALA A 359 7.80 11.24 -25.95
CA ALA A 359 8.43 11.23 -24.63
C ALA A 359 7.50 10.58 -23.60
N THR A 360 8.07 9.77 -22.71
CA THR A 360 7.33 9.13 -21.62
C THR A 360 6.84 10.13 -20.57
N SER A 361 5.76 9.78 -19.88
CA SER A 361 5.30 10.45 -18.66
C SER A 361 5.27 9.51 -17.45
N GLU A 362 5.82 8.28 -17.61
CA GLU A 362 5.81 7.25 -16.58
C GLU A 362 6.72 7.59 -15.40
N GLN A 363 6.30 7.20 -14.19
CA GLN A 363 7.10 7.35 -12.99
C GLN A 363 8.12 6.23 -12.80
N PHE A 364 7.82 5.03 -13.30
CA PHE A 364 8.71 3.87 -13.29
C PHE A 364 8.19 2.80 -14.25
N ASP A 365 9.08 1.91 -14.68
CA ASP A 365 8.75 0.78 -15.54
C ASP A 365 7.87 -0.23 -14.81
N VAL A 366 6.72 -0.57 -15.40
CA VAL A 366 5.79 -1.55 -14.86
C VAL A 366 6.25 -2.96 -15.20
N SER A 367 6.61 -3.76 -14.18
CA SER A 367 7.07 -5.15 -14.38
C SER A 367 5.92 -6.14 -14.60
N ASP A 368 4.75 -5.91 -14.01
CA ASP A 368 3.54 -6.74 -14.18
C ASP A 368 2.50 -5.99 -14.98
N GLN A 369 2.42 -6.29 -16.28
CA GLN A 369 1.57 -5.61 -17.27
C GLN A 369 0.24 -6.34 -17.54
N ARG A 370 -0.10 -7.36 -16.74
CA ARG A 370 -1.34 -8.12 -16.93
C ARG A 370 -2.58 -7.23 -16.78
N THR A 371 -3.61 -7.60 -17.55
CA THR A 371 -4.96 -7.02 -17.40
C THR A 371 -5.53 -7.33 -16.01
N LEU A 372 -6.56 -6.58 -15.59
CA LEU A 372 -7.21 -6.83 -14.31
C LEU A 372 -7.85 -8.22 -14.25
N ASP A 373 -8.46 -8.68 -15.35
CA ASP A 373 -9.05 -10.03 -15.43
C ASP A 373 -8.01 -11.15 -15.27
N GLU A 374 -6.84 -10.99 -15.89
CA GLU A 374 -5.72 -11.93 -15.71
C GLU A 374 -5.22 -11.95 -14.26
N VAL A 375 -5.12 -10.79 -13.61
CA VAL A 375 -4.72 -10.69 -12.19
C VAL A 375 -5.76 -11.33 -11.28
N VAL A 376 -7.06 -11.08 -11.52
CA VAL A 376 -8.17 -11.72 -10.77
C VAL A 376 -8.14 -13.23 -10.95
N ASN A 377 -8.00 -13.72 -12.18
CA ASN A 377 -7.92 -15.14 -12.49
C ASN A 377 -6.72 -15.81 -11.79
N TRP A 378 -5.55 -15.16 -11.89
CA TRP A 378 -4.31 -15.63 -11.26
C TRP A 378 -4.45 -15.74 -9.74
N LEU A 379 -5.00 -14.72 -9.04
CA LEU A 379 -5.22 -14.78 -7.61
C LEU A 379 -6.13 -15.95 -7.21
N MET A 380 -7.20 -16.18 -7.96
CA MET A 380 -8.12 -17.30 -7.68
C MET A 380 -7.47 -18.67 -7.90
N LYS A 381 -6.59 -18.81 -8.89
CA LYS A 381 -5.76 -20.02 -9.08
C LYS A 381 -4.79 -20.29 -7.94
N MET A 382 -4.35 -19.24 -7.25
CA MET A 382 -3.54 -19.32 -6.03
C MET A 382 -4.37 -19.48 -4.75
N ASP A 383 -5.66 -19.73 -4.86
CA ASP A 383 -6.61 -19.86 -3.73
C ASP A 383 -6.82 -18.57 -2.92
N TYR A 384 -6.60 -17.41 -3.53
CA TYR A 384 -6.95 -16.11 -2.95
C TYR A 384 -8.31 -15.62 -3.44
N ILE A 385 -8.95 -14.78 -2.62
CA ILE A 385 -10.20 -14.10 -2.95
C ILE A 385 -9.86 -12.67 -3.39
N PRO A 386 -9.94 -12.34 -4.69
CA PRO A 386 -9.83 -10.96 -5.15
C PRO A 386 -10.95 -10.11 -4.54
N SER A 387 -10.59 -8.99 -3.93
CA SER A 387 -11.54 -8.14 -3.20
C SER A 387 -11.51 -6.71 -3.71
N PHE A 388 -12.67 -6.18 -4.04
CA PHE A 388 -12.86 -4.77 -4.39
C PHE A 388 -13.59 -4.01 -3.27
N CYS A 389 -13.56 -4.55 -2.05
CA CYS A 389 -14.27 -4.01 -0.89
C CYS A 389 -13.75 -2.63 -0.48
N THR A 390 -14.68 -1.72 -0.22
CA THR A 390 -14.45 -0.35 0.28
C THR A 390 -15.32 -0.04 1.50
N ALA A 391 -15.89 -1.06 2.15
CA ALA A 391 -16.91 -0.90 3.18
C ALA A 391 -16.41 -0.15 4.42
N CYS A 392 -15.19 -0.40 4.90
CA CYS A 392 -14.71 0.14 6.17
C CYS A 392 -14.83 1.67 6.26
N TYR A 393 -14.42 2.39 5.21
CA TYR A 393 -14.53 3.86 5.16
C TYR A 393 -15.97 4.36 5.13
N ARG A 394 -16.83 3.64 4.45
CA ARG A 394 -18.24 4.00 4.25
C ARG A 394 -19.11 3.68 5.47
N GLU A 395 -18.65 2.77 6.33
CA GLU A 395 -19.30 2.34 7.56
C GLU A 395 -18.62 2.93 8.82
N GLY A 396 -17.74 3.93 8.65
CA GLY A 396 -17.02 4.57 9.76
C GLY A 396 -16.14 3.61 10.56
N ARG A 397 -15.63 2.55 9.91
CA ARG A 397 -14.64 1.63 10.49
C ARG A 397 -13.24 2.06 10.05
N THR A 398 -12.75 3.15 10.64
CA THR A 398 -11.44 3.76 10.38
C THR A 398 -10.72 4.00 11.70
N GLY A 399 -9.44 4.32 11.67
CA GLY A 399 -8.63 4.65 12.83
C GLY A 399 -8.67 3.59 13.93
N ASP A 400 -8.93 4.02 15.16
CA ASP A 400 -9.00 3.18 16.37
C ASP A 400 -10.06 2.08 16.28
N ARG A 401 -11.23 2.39 15.70
CA ARG A 401 -12.30 1.40 15.50
C ARG A 401 -11.87 0.29 14.53
N PHE A 402 -11.19 0.63 13.43
CA PHE A 402 -10.64 -0.36 12.52
C PHE A 402 -9.58 -1.20 13.21
N MET A 403 -8.65 -0.56 13.93
CA MET A 403 -7.57 -1.24 14.64
C MET A 403 -8.09 -2.20 15.72
N ALA A 404 -9.11 -1.81 16.48
CA ALA A 404 -9.75 -2.68 17.48
C ALA A 404 -10.35 -3.94 16.82
N LEU A 405 -11.04 -3.79 15.68
CA LEU A 405 -11.59 -4.91 14.92
C LEU A 405 -10.50 -5.80 14.31
N CYS A 406 -9.39 -5.22 13.85
CA CYS A 406 -8.25 -5.98 13.34
C CYS A 406 -7.55 -6.73 14.48
N LYS A 407 -7.16 -6.05 15.57
CA LYS A 407 -6.45 -6.66 16.71
C LYS A 407 -7.27 -7.78 17.38
N SER A 408 -8.61 -7.68 17.38
CA SER A 408 -9.51 -8.75 17.84
C SER A 408 -9.84 -9.82 16.78
N MET A 409 -9.35 -9.68 15.57
CA MET A 409 -9.67 -10.53 14.39
C MET A 409 -11.16 -10.53 13.98
N GLN A 410 -12.01 -9.74 14.65
CA GLN A 410 -13.43 -9.64 14.32
C GLN A 410 -13.70 -9.02 12.95
N ILE A 411 -12.74 -8.30 12.41
CA ILE A 411 -12.82 -7.70 11.08
C ILE A 411 -13.11 -8.74 9.99
N LEU A 412 -12.71 -9.99 10.17
CA LEU A 412 -12.96 -11.09 9.23
C LEU A 412 -14.45 -11.34 9.00
N ASN A 413 -15.28 -11.13 10.03
CA ASN A 413 -16.74 -11.32 9.94
C ASN A 413 -17.40 -10.34 8.93
N CYS A 414 -16.77 -9.21 8.66
CA CYS A 414 -17.22 -8.26 7.64
C CYS A 414 -16.42 -8.43 6.33
N CYS A 415 -15.11 -8.58 6.45
CA CYS A 415 -14.21 -8.57 5.30
C CYS A 415 -14.36 -9.78 4.39
N HIS A 416 -14.58 -10.98 4.94
CA HIS A 416 -14.73 -12.19 4.14
C HIS A 416 -16.01 -12.15 3.28
N PRO A 417 -17.22 -11.94 3.84
CA PRO A 417 -18.43 -11.82 3.02
C PRO A 417 -18.39 -10.63 2.06
N ASN A 418 -17.82 -9.47 2.46
CA ASN A 418 -17.65 -8.33 1.56
C ASN A 418 -16.72 -8.65 0.37
N ALA A 419 -15.69 -9.46 0.57
CA ALA A 419 -14.82 -9.89 -0.51
C ALA A 419 -15.59 -10.76 -1.52
N LEU A 420 -16.39 -11.70 -1.04
CA LEU A 420 -17.22 -12.58 -1.89
C LEU A 420 -18.25 -11.78 -2.69
N MET A 421 -18.95 -10.84 -2.06
CA MET A 421 -19.94 -10.00 -2.74
C MET A 421 -19.29 -9.10 -3.80
N THR A 422 -18.17 -8.47 -3.49
CA THR A 422 -17.48 -7.61 -4.46
C THR A 422 -16.80 -8.41 -5.58
N LEU A 423 -16.33 -9.62 -5.32
CA LEU A 423 -15.90 -10.55 -6.35
C LEU A 423 -17.08 -10.92 -7.25
N LYS A 424 -18.25 -11.24 -6.68
CA LYS A 424 -19.46 -11.56 -7.45
C LYS A 424 -19.87 -10.40 -8.37
N GLU A 425 -19.83 -9.14 -7.87
CA GLU A 425 -20.06 -7.95 -8.73
C GLU A 425 -19.08 -7.94 -9.92
N TYR A 426 -17.80 -8.19 -9.66
CA TYR A 426 -16.78 -8.22 -10.72
C TYR A 426 -17.05 -9.32 -11.74
N LEU A 427 -17.38 -10.53 -11.29
CA LEU A 427 -17.65 -11.67 -12.15
C LEU A 427 -18.87 -11.46 -13.07
N GLU A 428 -19.88 -10.74 -12.60
CA GLU A 428 -21.07 -10.43 -13.41
C GLU A 428 -20.82 -9.34 -14.44
N ASP A 429 -20.04 -8.31 -14.08
CA ASP A 429 -19.95 -7.08 -14.88
C ASP A 429 -18.73 -7.05 -15.82
N TYR A 430 -17.62 -7.73 -15.47
CA TYR A 430 -16.33 -7.48 -16.12
C TYR A 430 -15.54 -8.74 -16.51
N ALA A 431 -15.81 -9.87 -15.86
CA ALA A 431 -14.98 -11.05 -16.01
C ALA A 431 -15.13 -11.75 -17.36
N SER A 432 -14.04 -12.30 -17.88
CA SER A 432 -14.08 -13.26 -18.97
C SER A 432 -14.84 -14.54 -18.55
N PRO A 433 -15.38 -15.32 -19.50
CA PRO A 433 -16.08 -16.56 -19.17
C PRO A 433 -15.26 -17.53 -18.30
N GLN A 434 -13.96 -17.63 -18.55
CA GLN A 434 -13.07 -18.52 -17.78
C GLN A 434 -12.88 -18.00 -16.35
N THR A 435 -12.67 -16.72 -16.17
CA THR A 435 -12.53 -16.07 -14.86
C THR A 435 -13.83 -16.17 -14.08
N ARG A 436 -14.97 -15.99 -14.75
CA ARG A 436 -16.31 -16.12 -14.14
C ARG A 436 -16.54 -17.52 -13.64
N GLU A 437 -16.29 -18.57 -14.44
CA GLU A 437 -16.47 -19.96 -14.03
C GLU A 437 -15.62 -20.30 -12.79
N LEU A 438 -14.34 -19.92 -12.80
CA LEU A 438 -13.44 -20.15 -11.68
C LEU A 438 -13.91 -19.42 -10.42
N GLY A 439 -14.32 -18.16 -10.57
CA GLY A 439 -14.76 -17.31 -9.46
C GLY A 439 -16.06 -17.80 -8.82
N MET A 440 -17.02 -18.30 -9.60
CA MET A 440 -18.25 -18.87 -9.06
C MET A 440 -17.97 -20.09 -8.19
N LYS A 441 -17.11 -21.01 -8.64
CA LYS A 441 -16.69 -22.17 -7.84
C LYS A 441 -15.98 -21.75 -6.54
N LEU A 442 -15.18 -20.68 -6.60
CA LEU A 442 -14.51 -20.14 -5.42
C LEU A 442 -15.54 -19.57 -4.43
N ILE A 443 -16.50 -18.76 -4.90
CA ILE A 443 -17.55 -18.17 -4.05
C ILE A 443 -18.37 -19.27 -3.36
N ASP A 444 -18.83 -20.29 -4.09
CA ASP A 444 -19.61 -21.42 -3.54
C ASP A 444 -18.85 -22.13 -2.41
N ARG A 445 -17.55 -22.34 -2.59
CA ARG A 445 -16.70 -22.96 -1.57
C ARG A 445 -16.47 -22.06 -0.35
N GLU A 446 -16.20 -20.78 -0.57
CA GLU A 446 -15.81 -19.85 0.47
C GLU A 446 -16.97 -19.35 1.32
N ILE A 447 -18.19 -19.28 0.76
CA ILE A 447 -19.38 -18.91 1.53
C ILE A 447 -19.69 -19.95 2.61
N GLU A 448 -19.37 -21.22 2.36
CA GLU A 448 -19.56 -22.30 3.33
C GLU A 448 -18.67 -22.14 4.58
N LYS A 449 -17.56 -21.39 4.47
CA LYS A 449 -16.64 -21.10 5.59
C LYS A 449 -17.14 -19.97 6.51
N ILE A 450 -18.21 -19.28 6.15
CA ILE A 450 -18.80 -18.24 7.03
C ILE A 450 -19.46 -18.94 8.21
N THR A 451 -18.91 -18.72 9.40
CA THR A 451 -19.34 -19.41 10.62
C THR A 451 -20.61 -18.85 11.25
N ASN A 452 -20.86 -17.52 11.07
CA ASN A 452 -22.07 -16.89 11.58
C ASN A 452 -23.27 -17.16 10.66
N PRO A 453 -24.32 -17.89 11.11
CA PRO A 453 -25.44 -18.27 10.25
C PRO A 453 -26.20 -17.09 9.66
N LYS A 454 -26.37 -16.00 10.41
CA LYS A 454 -27.06 -14.80 9.90
C LYS A 454 -26.26 -14.11 8.82
N VAL A 455 -24.95 -13.93 9.02
CA VAL A 455 -24.04 -13.35 8.03
C VAL A 455 -23.99 -14.23 6.78
N LYS A 456 -23.92 -15.53 6.95
CA LYS A 456 -23.94 -16.50 5.84
C LYS A 456 -25.22 -16.37 5.02
N GLN A 457 -26.37 -16.38 5.67
CA GLN A 457 -27.69 -16.26 5.01
C GLN A 457 -27.80 -14.94 4.24
N THR A 458 -27.47 -13.81 4.88
CA THR A 458 -27.48 -12.50 4.23
C THR A 458 -26.49 -12.42 3.04
N CYS A 459 -25.33 -13.05 3.16
CA CYS A 459 -24.36 -13.12 2.07
C CYS A 459 -24.93 -13.91 0.87
N TYR A 460 -25.61 -15.03 1.10
CA TYR A 460 -26.31 -15.79 0.04
C TYR A 460 -27.36 -14.93 -0.66
N GLU A 461 -28.22 -14.25 0.11
CA GLU A 461 -29.27 -13.38 -0.44
C GLU A 461 -28.66 -12.28 -1.32
N HIS A 462 -27.61 -11.62 -0.86
CA HIS A 462 -26.93 -10.57 -1.62
C HIS A 462 -26.22 -11.10 -2.87
N ILE A 463 -25.63 -12.30 -2.84
CA ILE A 463 -25.05 -12.93 -4.03
C ILE A 463 -26.12 -13.18 -5.11
N HIS A 464 -27.31 -13.60 -4.72
CA HIS A 464 -28.44 -13.74 -5.63
C HIS A 464 -28.90 -12.37 -6.16
N ASP A 465 -29.07 -11.40 -5.28
CA ASP A 465 -29.43 -10.03 -5.67
C ASP A 465 -28.43 -9.40 -6.65
N ILE A 466 -27.13 -9.72 -6.51
CA ILE A 466 -26.09 -9.26 -7.44
C ILE A 466 -26.27 -9.92 -8.81
N ALA A 467 -26.63 -11.21 -8.87
CA ALA A 467 -26.94 -11.89 -10.12
C ALA A 467 -28.16 -11.27 -10.82
N ASP A 468 -29.13 -10.77 -10.05
CA ASP A 468 -30.32 -10.04 -10.52
C ASP A 468 -30.05 -8.57 -10.86
N GLY A 469 -28.79 -8.12 -10.84
CA GLY A 469 -28.38 -6.78 -11.27
C GLY A 469 -28.24 -5.74 -10.15
N LYS A 470 -28.51 -6.08 -8.88
CA LYS A 470 -28.24 -5.16 -7.76
C LYS A 470 -26.75 -5.08 -7.46
N ARG A 471 -26.31 -3.96 -6.91
CA ARG A 471 -24.88 -3.68 -6.64
C ARG A 471 -24.70 -2.98 -5.30
N ASP A 472 -23.44 -2.97 -4.82
CA ASP A 472 -22.96 -2.18 -3.70
C ASP A 472 -23.46 -2.66 -2.33
N PHE A 473 -23.59 -3.96 -2.17
CA PHE A 473 -23.86 -4.58 -0.86
C PHE A 473 -22.61 -4.56 0.03
N ARG A 474 -22.85 -4.42 1.34
CA ARG A 474 -21.77 -4.43 2.34
C ARG A 474 -22.28 -4.75 3.74
N PHE A 475 -21.41 -5.37 4.54
CA PHE A 475 -21.59 -5.59 5.96
C PHE A 475 -20.88 -4.53 6.78
#